data_ae7535d70618218cc61b966614c294d5
#
_entry.id   ae7535d70618218cc61b966614c294d5
#
_cell.length_a   1.000
_cell.length_b   1.000
_cell.length_c   1.000
_cell.angle_alpha   90.00
_cell.angle_beta   90.00
_cell.angle_gamma   90.00
#
_symmetry.space_group_name_H-M   'P 1'
#
loop_
_entity.id
_entity.type
_entity.pdbx_description
1 polymer ?
#
loop_
_entity_poly.entity_id
_entity_poly.type
_entity_poly.pdbx_seq_one_letter_code
_entity_poly.pdbx_strand_id
1 'polypeptide(L)'
;NLKGREADVILTEVTGVNRSNIEGYTEVVGKSAEYILANPNGIYLNGAGFINTPRVILTTGKSITDELGDLKGFSVDDGTVVIGSQGIDGKNVRMVDIISRTAELNGAVYGGEEVNVVLGRNDYDHQTKKVTPKAEKAGEKPKVALDAKALGSLYAGRIYLQSTEKGVGVNSQGEMLAGAGDFEVDVNGRLILNDAQAKNDIKIKAENVEIQKRAVAENNININTKDIVNTGAIATNKNINVKSSNIENKGSISSKSITIANKEKIVNTGKISADSVKISSNDMENKELTVVNADIDLTGNLKTESMKAVENLSIKGKNIENTGTMIANKKVKIESTNLSNKGDISADEIKINNQNNIVNEKNIIGLTTEIVSSSIENKGLIQGEILALSIINTVENSGNVAGKELSLSIGNLINTSTIYGENQLKINATSIENNGLQSNIGGKSLTNIHSGTLTNTGKVSSEYLTLNINSILTNAGILYAENLKINTVALNNNNDINSKISTDISADNLTSTGNIISEGKLNLEGIQINNSGNILADNINIKSSNFINSGEVQSDILKLDSLISILNKGNLVSKDLNIKSKNIENTGTIYGDLSLVL
;
A
#
# COMPACT_ATOMS: atom_id res chain seq x y z
N ASN A 1 32.98 -59.98 -18.03
CA ASN A 1 32.94 -60.84 -19.24
C ASN A 1 31.52 -60.79 -19.84
N LEU A 2 31.31 -59.94 -20.81
CA LEU A 2 29.98 -59.62 -21.39
C LEU A 2 29.42 -60.73 -22.30
N LYS A 3 30.09 -61.90 -22.38
CA LYS A 3 29.67 -63.04 -23.21
C LYS A 3 29.25 -62.64 -24.63
N GLY A 4 30.00 -61.73 -25.29
CA GLY A 4 29.72 -61.27 -26.64
C GLY A 4 28.65 -60.19 -26.75
N ARG A 5 28.17 -59.59 -25.64
CA ARG A 5 27.30 -58.42 -25.63
C ARG A 5 28.14 -57.14 -25.47
N GLU A 6 27.77 -56.07 -26.13
CA GLU A 6 28.35 -54.75 -25.93
C GLU A 6 27.86 -54.15 -24.62
N ALA A 7 28.70 -53.33 -23.96
CA ALA A 7 28.38 -52.70 -22.71
C ALA A 7 27.40 -51.52 -22.91
N ASP A 8 26.43 -51.38 -22.03
CA ASP A 8 25.58 -50.18 -21.95
C ASP A 8 26.18 -49.12 -21.00
N VAL A 9 27.05 -49.53 -20.07
CA VAL A 9 27.74 -48.68 -19.10
C VAL A 9 29.21 -49.08 -19.01
N ILE A 10 30.11 -48.10 -19.07
CA ILE A 10 31.55 -48.24 -18.83
C ILE A 10 31.89 -47.50 -17.57
N LEU A 11 32.22 -48.24 -16.49
CA LEU A 11 32.65 -47.70 -15.20
C LEU A 11 34.17 -47.76 -15.08
N THR A 12 34.80 -46.60 -14.98
CA THR A 12 36.21 -46.45 -14.64
C THR A 12 36.31 -46.04 -13.18
N GLU A 13 36.62 -47.01 -12.29
CA GLU A 13 36.78 -46.76 -10.85
C GLU A 13 38.26 -46.70 -10.50
N VAL A 14 38.70 -45.59 -9.89
CA VAL A 14 40.09 -45.39 -9.48
C VAL A 14 40.24 -45.84 -8.03
N THR A 15 41.04 -46.88 -7.83
CA THR A 15 41.34 -47.46 -6.52
C THR A 15 42.63 -46.95 -5.88
N GLY A 16 43.45 -46.19 -6.66
CA GLY A 16 44.67 -45.55 -6.18
C GLY A 16 44.41 -44.24 -5.42
N VAL A 17 45.48 -43.62 -4.93
CA VAL A 17 45.40 -42.43 -4.06
C VAL A 17 45.46 -41.09 -4.81
N ASN A 18 45.66 -41.11 -6.14
CA ASN A 18 45.84 -39.90 -6.91
C ASN A 18 44.51 -39.46 -7.57
N ARG A 19 44.32 -38.16 -7.73
CA ARG A 19 43.22 -37.64 -8.50
C ARG A 19 43.35 -38.01 -10.00
N SER A 20 42.24 -38.08 -10.69
CA SER A 20 42.20 -38.24 -12.14
C SER A 20 42.35 -36.90 -12.84
N ASN A 21 43.15 -36.86 -13.95
CA ASN A 21 43.25 -35.69 -14.81
C ASN A 21 42.78 -36.07 -16.24
N ILE A 22 41.85 -35.28 -16.78
CA ILE A 22 41.38 -35.43 -18.17
C ILE A 22 41.63 -34.09 -18.89
N GLU A 23 42.54 -34.14 -19.89
CA GLU A 23 42.96 -32.97 -20.66
C GLU A 23 42.86 -33.31 -22.17
N GLY A 24 41.62 -33.56 -22.64
CA GLY A 24 41.34 -33.93 -24.03
C GLY A 24 40.09 -34.78 -24.15
N TYR A 25 39.92 -35.39 -25.35
CA TYR A 25 38.71 -36.15 -25.65
C TYR A 25 38.80 -37.60 -25.20
N THR A 26 37.70 -38.09 -24.60
CA THR A 26 37.49 -39.50 -24.26
C THR A 26 36.44 -40.07 -25.23
N GLU A 27 36.77 -41.15 -25.96
CA GLU A 27 35.88 -41.78 -26.93
C GLU A 27 35.49 -43.20 -26.50
N VAL A 28 34.20 -43.50 -26.59
CA VAL A 28 33.71 -44.89 -26.49
C VAL A 28 33.72 -45.51 -27.87
N VAL A 29 34.64 -46.44 -28.07
CA VAL A 29 34.79 -47.14 -29.37
C VAL A 29 33.76 -48.27 -29.48
N GLY A 30 33.03 -48.33 -30.60
CA GLY A 30 31.99 -49.33 -30.86
C GLY A 30 30.57 -48.78 -30.53
N LYS A 31 29.76 -49.58 -29.85
CA LYS A 31 28.41 -49.16 -29.42
C LYS A 31 28.48 -48.05 -28.38
N SER A 32 27.63 -47.08 -28.56
CA SER A 32 27.48 -45.99 -27.58
C SER A 32 27.11 -46.50 -26.21
N ALA A 33 27.83 -46.08 -25.17
CA ALA A 33 27.61 -46.49 -23.79
C ALA A 33 27.78 -45.31 -22.83
N GLU A 34 27.11 -45.32 -21.67
CA GLU A 34 27.35 -44.35 -20.61
C GLU A 34 28.81 -44.45 -20.12
N TYR A 35 29.49 -43.33 -19.97
CA TYR A 35 30.85 -43.28 -19.43
C TYR A 35 30.84 -42.71 -18.00
N ILE A 36 31.39 -43.47 -17.06
CA ILE A 36 31.46 -43.12 -15.65
C ILE A 36 32.92 -43.12 -15.22
N LEU A 37 33.37 -41.98 -14.68
CA LEU A 37 34.62 -41.87 -13.97
C LEU A 37 34.35 -41.65 -12.48
N ALA A 38 34.70 -42.64 -11.64
CA ALA A 38 34.57 -42.60 -10.19
C ALA A 38 35.97 -42.55 -9.54
N ASN A 39 36.28 -41.43 -8.89
CA ASN A 39 37.54 -41.27 -8.14
C ASN A 39 37.35 -40.52 -6.81
N PRO A 40 37.35 -41.21 -5.66
CA PRO A 40 37.21 -40.59 -4.35
C PRO A 40 38.28 -39.51 -4.01
N ASN A 41 39.42 -39.55 -4.68
CA ASN A 41 40.51 -38.59 -4.46
C ASN A 41 40.39 -37.31 -5.30
N GLY A 42 39.31 -37.21 -6.10
CA GLY A 42 39.02 -36.04 -6.90
C GLY A 42 39.29 -36.24 -8.42
N ILE A 43 38.71 -35.32 -9.19
CA ILE A 43 38.82 -35.33 -10.67
C ILE A 43 39.13 -33.90 -11.11
N TYR A 44 40.08 -33.74 -12.01
CA TYR A 44 40.40 -32.51 -12.71
C TYR A 44 40.15 -32.66 -14.19
N LEU A 45 39.41 -31.74 -14.78
CA LEU A 45 39.12 -31.73 -16.22
C LEU A 45 39.49 -30.35 -16.79
N ASN A 46 40.22 -30.31 -17.90
CA ASN A 46 40.59 -29.07 -18.54
C ASN A 46 40.64 -29.24 -20.05
N GLY A 47 39.65 -28.72 -20.78
CA GLY A 47 39.47 -28.97 -22.18
C GLY A 47 39.01 -30.42 -22.48
N ALA A 48 38.31 -31.04 -21.54
CA ALA A 48 37.77 -32.39 -21.69
C ALA A 48 36.56 -32.39 -22.61
N GLY A 49 36.49 -33.41 -23.51
CA GLY A 49 35.34 -33.67 -24.34
C GLY A 49 35.01 -35.16 -24.38
N PHE A 50 33.82 -35.50 -24.83
CA PHE A 50 33.35 -36.90 -24.84
C PHE A 50 32.68 -37.23 -26.16
N ILE A 51 33.05 -38.41 -26.72
CA ILE A 51 32.59 -38.88 -28.03
C ILE A 51 31.89 -40.22 -27.86
N ASN A 52 30.78 -40.40 -28.56
CA ASN A 52 29.98 -41.62 -28.61
C ASN A 52 29.51 -42.13 -27.26
N THR A 53 29.13 -41.18 -26.37
CA THR A 53 28.52 -41.48 -25.06
C THR A 53 27.27 -40.63 -24.87
N PRO A 54 26.13 -41.23 -24.49
CA PRO A 54 24.90 -40.47 -24.26
C PRO A 54 24.88 -39.79 -22.87
N ARG A 55 25.68 -40.31 -21.93
CA ARG A 55 25.76 -39.79 -20.56
C ARG A 55 27.17 -39.92 -20.02
N VAL A 56 27.64 -38.86 -19.39
CA VAL A 56 28.90 -38.82 -18.65
C VAL A 56 28.62 -38.57 -17.18
N ILE A 57 29.16 -39.41 -16.30
CA ILE A 57 29.13 -39.24 -14.87
C ILE A 57 30.55 -39.05 -14.34
N LEU A 58 30.79 -37.89 -13.71
CA LEU A 58 32.03 -37.53 -13.06
C LEU A 58 31.78 -37.51 -11.55
N THR A 59 32.26 -38.53 -10.83
CA THR A 59 31.91 -38.67 -9.41
C THR A 59 33.10 -38.91 -8.50
N THR A 60 33.06 -38.31 -7.32
CA THR A 60 33.96 -38.66 -6.19
C THR A 60 33.38 -39.72 -5.28
N GLY A 61 32.18 -40.22 -5.60
CA GLY A 61 31.54 -41.31 -4.87
C GLY A 61 32.19 -42.67 -5.20
N LYS A 62 32.15 -43.56 -4.22
CA LYS A 62 32.43 -44.99 -4.40
C LYS A 62 31.21 -45.64 -5.02
N SER A 63 31.42 -46.57 -5.95
CA SER A 63 30.34 -47.31 -6.58
C SER A 63 29.57 -48.17 -5.53
N ILE A 64 28.26 -48.22 -5.69
CA ILE A 64 27.35 -49.13 -4.93
C ILE A 64 26.83 -50.11 -5.96
N THR A 65 27.13 -51.41 -5.76
CA THR A 65 26.65 -52.51 -6.61
C THR A 65 25.73 -53.43 -5.81
N ASP A 66 24.86 -54.17 -6.50
CA ASP A 66 24.10 -55.23 -5.89
C ASP A 66 24.89 -56.55 -5.84
N GLU A 67 24.25 -57.58 -5.35
CA GLU A 67 24.86 -58.96 -5.23
C GLU A 67 25.25 -59.58 -6.58
N LEU A 68 24.66 -59.11 -7.68
CA LEU A 68 24.96 -59.55 -9.04
C LEU A 68 26.07 -58.70 -9.69
N GLY A 69 26.53 -57.64 -9.03
CA GLY A 69 27.54 -56.72 -9.53
C GLY A 69 26.97 -55.58 -10.39
N ASP A 70 25.63 -55.45 -10.46
CA ASP A 70 25.01 -54.36 -11.22
C ASP A 70 25.10 -53.03 -10.45
N LEU A 71 25.48 -51.97 -11.17
CA LEU A 71 25.61 -50.63 -10.60
C LEU A 71 24.26 -50.07 -10.12
N LYS A 72 24.17 -49.74 -8.82
CA LYS A 72 23.00 -49.10 -8.21
C LYS A 72 23.20 -47.61 -8.01
N GLY A 73 24.43 -47.17 -7.79
CA GLY A 73 24.67 -45.74 -7.55
C GLY A 73 26.06 -45.44 -7.00
N PHE A 74 26.15 -44.30 -6.31
CA PHE A 74 27.41 -43.79 -5.76
C PHE A 74 27.23 -43.28 -4.35
N SER A 75 28.19 -43.55 -3.49
CA SER A 75 28.26 -43.10 -2.11
C SER A 75 29.34 -42.03 -1.97
N VAL A 76 28.94 -40.78 -1.90
CA VAL A 76 29.83 -39.61 -1.80
C VAL A 76 30.09 -39.27 -0.35
N ASP A 77 31.36 -39.28 0.05
CA ASP A 77 31.79 -38.85 1.38
C ASP A 77 32.73 -37.66 1.36
N ASP A 78 33.55 -37.55 0.30
CA ASP A 78 34.57 -36.51 0.15
C ASP A 78 34.95 -36.30 -1.32
N GLY A 79 35.96 -35.46 -1.55
CA GLY A 79 36.53 -35.22 -2.88
C GLY A 79 35.92 -34.06 -3.65
N THR A 80 36.71 -33.52 -4.56
CA THR A 80 36.35 -32.35 -5.38
C THR A 80 36.45 -32.65 -6.86
N VAL A 81 35.47 -32.23 -7.62
CA VAL A 81 35.55 -32.14 -9.09
C VAL A 81 35.95 -30.72 -9.47
N VAL A 82 37.07 -30.56 -10.13
CA VAL A 82 37.60 -29.26 -10.57
C VAL A 82 37.58 -29.17 -12.09
N ILE A 83 36.87 -28.20 -12.62
CA ILE A 83 36.85 -27.84 -14.04
C ILE A 83 37.83 -26.69 -14.26
N GLY A 84 38.88 -26.93 -15.03
CA GLY A 84 39.87 -25.93 -15.40
C GLY A 84 39.34 -24.90 -16.40
N SER A 85 40.16 -23.91 -16.72
CA SER A 85 39.77 -22.75 -17.52
C SER A 85 39.30 -23.08 -18.96
N GLN A 86 39.69 -24.22 -19.52
CA GLN A 86 39.25 -24.66 -20.85
C GLN A 86 37.88 -25.40 -20.80
N GLY A 87 37.35 -25.68 -19.62
CA GLY A 87 36.01 -26.23 -19.43
C GLY A 87 35.83 -27.70 -19.87
N ILE A 88 34.57 -28.06 -20.10
CA ILE A 88 34.11 -29.35 -20.63
C ILE A 88 33.25 -29.12 -21.87
N ASP A 89 33.59 -29.76 -22.98
CA ASP A 89 32.76 -29.83 -24.19
C ASP A 89 31.90 -31.10 -24.16
N GLY A 90 30.73 -30.99 -23.60
CA GLY A 90 29.68 -32.02 -23.58
C GLY A 90 28.50 -31.73 -24.49
N LYS A 91 28.62 -30.84 -25.47
CA LYS A 91 27.50 -30.44 -26.37
C LYS A 91 26.85 -31.60 -27.10
N ASN A 92 27.64 -32.62 -27.42
CA ASN A 92 27.18 -33.85 -28.08
C ASN A 92 26.80 -34.96 -27.08
N VAL A 93 26.93 -34.70 -25.78
CA VAL A 93 26.55 -35.62 -24.71
C VAL A 93 25.16 -35.21 -24.22
N ARG A 94 24.22 -36.13 -24.27
CA ARG A 94 22.85 -35.82 -23.83
C ARG A 94 22.82 -35.34 -22.39
N MET A 95 23.60 -35.99 -21.48
CA MET A 95 23.59 -35.68 -20.05
C MET A 95 25.00 -35.66 -19.45
N VAL A 96 25.34 -34.60 -18.74
CA VAL A 96 26.59 -34.50 -17.95
C VAL A 96 26.23 -34.40 -16.47
N ASP A 97 26.66 -35.37 -15.68
CA ASP A 97 26.45 -35.41 -14.21
C ASP A 97 27.78 -35.17 -13.49
N ILE A 98 27.80 -34.20 -12.58
CA ILE A 98 28.90 -33.95 -11.65
C ILE A 98 28.38 -34.30 -10.26
N ILE A 99 28.89 -35.37 -9.65
CA ILE A 99 28.41 -35.90 -8.37
C ILE A 99 29.61 -36.00 -7.42
N SER A 100 29.72 -35.01 -6.52
CA SER A 100 30.91 -34.91 -5.65
C SER A 100 30.55 -34.22 -4.33
N ARG A 101 31.47 -34.23 -3.34
CA ARG A 101 31.24 -33.44 -2.14
C ARG A 101 31.31 -31.95 -2.44
N THR A 102 32.31 -31.53 -3.23
CA THR A 102 32.48 -30.14 -3.69
C THR A 102 32.83 -30.10 -5.18
N ALA A 103 32.56 -28.95 -5.81
CA ALA A 103 32.98 -28.68 -7.18
C ALA A 103 33.53 -27.24 -7.33
N GLU A 104 34.53 -27.10 -8.19
CA GLU A 104 35.09 -25.83 -8.60
C GLU A 104 34.97 -25.70 -10.13
N LEU A 105 34.34 -24.61 -10.60
CA LEU A 105 34.19 -24.31 -12.00
C LEU A 105 35.01 -23.08 -12.37
N ASN A 106 36.14 -23.27 -13.02
CA ASN A 106 36.97 -22.17 -13.53
C ASN A 106 36.76 -21.94 -15.04
N GLY A 107 36.05 -22.86 -15.72
CA GLY A 107 35.66 -22.81 -17.13
C GLY A 107 34.24 -23.33 -17.32
N ALA A 108 33.72 -23.17 -18.55
CA ALA A 108 32.34 -23.54 -18.87
C ALA A 108 32.16 -25.07 -18.98
N VAL A 109 31.00 -25.53 -18.50
CA VAL A 109 30.52 -26.91 -18.69
C VAL A 109 29.34 -26.86 -19.67
N TYR A 110 29.52 -27.51 -20.82
CA TYR A 110 28.45 -27.67 -21.81
C TYR A 110 27.88 -29.09 -21.73
N GLY A 111 26.56 -29.18 -21.69
CA GLY A 111 25.78 -30.41 -21.85
C GLY A 111 24.74 -30.25 -22.95
N GLY A 112 24.33 -31.32 -23.62
CA GLY A 112 23.28 -31.25 -24.63
C GLY A 112 21.90 -30.99 -24.03
N GLU A 113 21.31 -32.05 -23.47
CA GLU A 113 19.95 -31.93 -22.89
C GLU A 113 19.96 -31.51 -21.44
N GLU A 114 20.90 -32.03 -20.62
CA GLU A 114 20.89 -31.83 -19.18
C GLU A 114 22.30 -31.76 -18.58
N VAL A 115 22.49 -30.84 -17.64
CA VAL A 115 23.64 -30.83 -16.72
C VAL A 115 23.10 -30.93 -15.30
N ASN A 116 23.55 -31.99 -14.58
CA ASN A 116 23.21 -32.18 -13.16
C ASN A 116 24.47 -31.99 -12.30
N VAL A 117 24.37 -31.18 -11.30
CA VAL A 117 25.44 -30.95 -10.34
C VAL A 117 24.88 -31.32 -8.94
N VAL A 118 25.32 -32.46 -8.42
CA VAL A 118 24.87 -32.98 -7.11
C VAL A 118 26.05 -32.96 -6.14
N LEU A 119 25.95 -32.13 -5.12
CA LEU A 119 27.04 -31.83 -4.20
C LEU A 119 26.68 -32.17 -2.75
N GLY A 120 27.75 -32.39 -1.96
CA GLY A 120 27.64 -32.74 -0.56
C GLY A 120 27.76 -34.23 -0.32
N ARG A 121 27.69 -34.61 0.97
CA ARG A 121 27.69 -36.01 1.38
C ARG A 121 26.34 -36.63 1.13
N ASN A 122 26.27 -37.56 0.18
CA ASN A 122 25.02 -38.18 -0.21
C ASN A 122 25.22 -39.56 -0.83
N ASP A 123 24.16 -40.35 -0.89
CA ASP A 123 24.04 -41.52 -1.72
C ASP A 123 23.16 -41.16 -2.92
N TYR A 124 23.71 -41.41 -4.14
CA TYR A 124 23.05 -41.11 -5.40
C TYR A 124 22.65 -42.39 -6.11
N ASP A 125 21.38 -42.54 -6.42
CA ASP A 125 20.85 -43.68 -7.18
C ASP A 125 21.02 -43.43 -8.67
N HIS A 126 21.71 -44.35 -9.36
CA HIS A 126 22.07 -44.21 -10.78
C HIS A 126 20.86 -44.19 -11.72
N GLN A 127 19.84 -45.00 -11.42
CA GLN A 127 18.67 -45.16 -12.29
C GLN A 127 17.63 -44.06 -12.08
N THR A 128 17.29 -43.82 -10.81
CA THR A 128 16.22 -42.88 -10.44
C THR A 128 16.70 -41.46 -10.24
N LYS A 129 18.02 -41.23 -10.21
CA LYS A 129 18.69 -39.96 -9.88
C LYS A 129 18.34 -39.44 -8.48
N LYS A 130 17.76 -40.28 -7.61
CA LYS A 130 17.40 -39.89 -6.26
C LYS A 130 18.65 -39.64 -5.44
N VAL A 131 18.66 -38.50 -4.76
CA VAL A 131 19.74 -38.08 -3.84
C VAL A 131 19.24 -38.28 -2.41
N THR A 132 20.00 -39.05 -1.62
CA THR A 132 19.73 -39.26 -0.20
C THR A 132 20.87 -38.64 0.61
N PRO A 133 20.64 -37.54 1.32
CA PRO A 133 21.66 -36.91 2.16
C PRO A 133 22.13 -37.86 3.27
N LYS A 134 23.43 -37.91 3.51
CA LYS A 134 24.00 -38.63 4.64
C LYS A 134 23.96 -37.79 5.91
N ALA A 135 24.01 -38.48 7.06
CA ALA A 135 24.13 -37.82 8.35
C ALA A 135 25.37 -36.90 8.42
N GLU A 136 25.28 -35.83 9.18
CA GLU A 136 26.41 -34.93 9.41
C GLU A 136 27.59 -35.70 10.03
N LYS A 137 28.78 -35.46 9.48
CA LYS A 137 30.02 -36.06 10.02
C LYS A 137 30.72 -34.99 10.85
N ALA A 138 31.23 -35.40 12.02
CA ALA A 138 32.11 -34.57 12.80
C ALA A 138 33.37 -34.21 12.00
N GLY A 139 33.73 -32.94 11.96
CA GLY A 139 34.86 -32.42 11.20
C GLY A 139 34.55 -31.13 10.48
N GLU A 140 35.54 -30.63 9.75
CA GLU A 140 35.41 -29.35 9.05
C GLU A 140 34.50 -29.47 7.81
N LYS A 141 33.45 -28.65 7.76
CA LYS A 141 32.60 -28.54 6.57
C LYS A 141 33.29 -27.66 5.52
N PRO A 142 33.10 -27.95 4.22
CA PRO A 142 33.56 -27.05 3.17
C PRO A 142 32.86 -25.69 3.29
N LYS A 143 33.56 -24.61 2.95
CA LYS A 143 32.99 -23.26 2.96
C LYS A 143 31.86 -23.11 1.95
N VAL A 144 32.04 -23.72 0.77
CA VAL A 144 31.05 -23.76 -0.31
C VAL A 144 31.07 -25.15 -0.95
N ALA A 145 29.91 -25.61 -1.41
CA ALA A 145 29.77 -26.84 -2.16
C ALA A 145 30.16 -26.62 -3.64
N LEU A 146 29.71 -25.51 -4.24
CA LEU A 146 30.06 -25.09 -5.58
C LEU A 146 30.71 -23.69 -5.50
N ASP A 147 31.92 -23.58 -6.06
CA ASP A 147 32.55 -22.29 -6.33
C ASP A 147 32.76 -22.14 -7.84
N ALA A 148 31.84 -21.46 -8.52
CA ALA A 148 31.93 -21.15 -9.93
C ALA A 148 32.44 -19.72 -10.12
N LYS A 149 33.61 -19.59 -10.72
CA LYS A 149 34.23 -18.29 -11.06
C LYS A 149 33.48 -17.64 -12.23
N ALA A 150 33.82 -16.43 -12.59
CA ALA A 150 33.16 -15.68 -13.65
C ALA A 150 33.10 -16.43 -15.03
N LEU A 151 34.10 -17.26 -15.33
CA LEU A 151 34.12 -18.12 -16.51
C LEU A 151 33.52 -19.51 -16.25
N GLY A 152 33.25 -19.85 -14.98
CA GLY A 152 32.70 -21.14 -14.57
C GLY A 152 31.18 -21.16 -14.76
N SER A 153 30.75 -21.34 -15.99
CA SER A 153 29.34 -21.29 -16.41
C SER A 153 28.79 -22.70 -16.71
N LEU A 154 27.47 -22.85 -16.63
CA LEU A 154 26.75 -24.06 -17.01
C LEU A 154 25.82 -23.77 -18.20
N TYR A 155 25.94 -24.54 -19.26
CA TYR A 155 25.12 -24.42 -20.47
C TYR A 155 24.53 -25.76 -20.84
N ALA A 156 23.21 -25.88 -20.81
CA ALA A 156 22.48 -27.10 -21.20
C ALA A 156 21.04 -26.80 -21.62
N GLY A 157 20.35 -27.83 -22.13
CA GLY A 157 18.90 -27.73 -22.29
C GLY A 157 18.19 -27.50 -20.94
N ARG A 158 18.60 -28.25 -19.91
CA ARG A 158 18.11 -28.13 -18.51
C ARG A 158 19.30 -28.17 -17.53
N ILE A 159 19.19 -27.43 -16.44
CA ILE A 159 20.20 -27.44 -15.37
C ILE A 159 19.53 -27.80 -14.05
N TYR A 160 20.09 -28.78 -13.36
CA TYR A 160 19.73 -29.15 -12.00
C TYR A 160 20.96 -29.04 -11.10
N LEU A 161 20.85 -28.26 -10.02
CA LEU A 161 21.91 -28.07 -9.04
C LEU A 161 21.37 -28.37 -7.64
N GLN A 162 21.99 -29.33 -6.96
CA GLN A 162 21.62 -29.69 -5.60
C GLN A 162 22.84 -29.68 -4.68
N SER A 163 22.74 -29.04 -3.50
CA SER A 163 23.72 -29.14 -2.43
C SER A 163 23.06 -29.63 -1.14
N THR A 164 23.50 -30.78 -0.65
CA THR A 164 22.82 -31.52 0.44
C THR A 164 23.30 -31.18 1.82
N GLU A 165 24.54 -30.71 2.00
CA GLU A 165 25.11 -30.41 3.33
C GLU A 165 24.53 -29.11 3.91
N LYS A 166 23.95 -29.22 5.11
CA LYS A 166 23.37 -28.07 5.80
C LYS A 166 24.40 -26.96 6.10
N GLY A 167 24.06 -25.73 5.73
CA GLY A 167 24.89 -24.54 5.93
C GLY A 167 26.03 -24.38 4.91
N VAL A 168 26.19 -25.34 3.97
CA VAL A 168 27.19 -25.25 2.90
C VAL A 168 26.54 -24.63 1.66
N GLY A 169 27.05 -23.47 1.25
CA GLY A 169 26.46 -22.66 0.20
C GLY A 169 26.93 -23.00 -1.21
N VAL A 170 26.36 -22.27 -2.17
CA VAL A 170 26.73 -22.24 -3.59
C VAL A 170 27.07 -20.80 -3.97
N ASN A 171 28.24 -20.61 -4.56
CA ASN A 171 28.69 -19.33 -5.13
C ASN A 171 28.83 -19.47 -6.64
N SER A 172 27.93 -18.87 -7.41
CA SER A 172 27.97 -18.85 -8.87
C SER A 172 28.19 -17.43 -9.38
N GLN A 173 29.41 -17.13 -9.81
CA GLN A 173 29.75 -15.89 -10.50
C GLN A 173 29.66 -15.99 -12.03
N GLY A 174 29.57 -17.22 -12.57
CA GLY A 174 29.34 -17.49 -13.97
C GLY A 174 27.88 -17.43 -14.38
N GLU A 175 27.61 -17.68 -15.64
CA GLU A 175 26.27 -17.78 -16.22
C GLU A 175 25.72 -19.21 -16.09
N MET A 176 24.46 -19.33 -15.73
CA MET A 176 23.70 -20.58 -15.70
C MET A 176 22.56 -20.46 -16.73
N LEU A 177 22.69 -21.10 -17.88
CA LEU A 177 21.73 -21.02 -18.99
C LEU A 177 21.10 -22.39 -19.31
N ALA A 178 19.84 -22.53 -18.94
CA ALA A 178 18.97 -23.64 -19.32
C ALA A 178 18.21 -23.29 -20.62
N GLY A 179 18.82 -23.57 -21.77
CA GLY A 179 18.40 -23.08 -23.08
C GLY A 179 17.13 -23.72 -23.67
N ALA A 180 16.62 -24.82 -23.11
CA ALA A 180 15.44 -25.53 -23.60
C ALA A 180 14.44 -25.93 -22.51
N GLY A 181 14.81 -25.82 -21.23
CA GLY A 181 14.02 -26.30 -20.10
C GLY A 181 14.16 -25.44 -18.85
N ASP A 182 14.09 -26.10 -17.71
CA ASP A 182 14.12 -25.48 -16.40
C ASP A 182 15.56 -25.28 -15.88
N PHE A 183 15.75 -24.26 -15.09
CA PHE A 183 16.87 -24.12 -14.16
C PHE A 183 16.33 -24.36 -12.74
N GLU A 184 16.80 -25.43 -12.12
CA GLU A 184 16.33 -25.85 -10.79
C GLU A 184 17.50 -25.94 -9.81
N VAL A 185 17.37 -25.30 -8.64
CA VAL A 185 18.40 -25.22 -7.61
C VAL A 185 17.80 -25.54 -6.24
N ASP A 186 18.37 -26.53 -5.54
CA ASP A 186 18.03 -26.88 -4.15
C ASP A 186 19.32 -26.90 -3.30
N VAL A 187 19.50 -25.91 -2.43
CA VAL A 187 20.72 -25.69 -1.64
C VAL A 187 20.37 -25.59 -0.17
N ASN A 188 20.93 -26.45 0.68
CA ASN A 188 20.76 -26.40 2.12
C ASN A 188 21.67 -25.35 2.81
N GLY A 189 21.96 -24.24 2.13
CA GLY A 189 22.78 -23.12 2.61
C GLY A 189 22.50 -21.85 1.81
N ARG A 190 23.51 -20.94 1.79
CA ARG A 190 23.41 -19.69 1.03
C ARG A 190 23.64 -19.95 -0.46
N LEU A 191 22.79 -19.38 -1.31
CA LEU A 191 22.92 -19.38 -2.76
C LEU A 191 23.23 -17.95 -3.24
N ILE A 192 24.36 -17.79 -3.94
CA ILE A 192 24.68 -16.56 -4.69
C ILE A 192 24.59 -16.92 -6.18
N LEU A 193 23.74 -16.20 -6.90
CA LEU A 193 23.58 -16.29 -8.35
C LEU A 193 23.90 -14.95 -9.00
N ASN A 194 24.91 -14.92 -9.86
CA ASN A 194 25.18 -13.75 -10.69
C ASN A 194 24.20 -13.69 -11.87
N ASP A 195 24.15 -14.72 -12.70
CA ASP A 195 23.35 -14.74 -13.94
C ASP A 195 22.69 -16.11 -14.12
N ALA A 196 21.37 -16.16 -14.04
CA ALA A 196 20.58 -17.37 -14.22
C ALA A 196 19.47 -17.14 -15.26
N GLN A 197 19.40 -18.01 -16.27
CA GLN A 197 18.42 -17.92 -17.35
C GLN A 197 17.81 -19.27 -17.64
N ALA A 198 16.51 -19.31 -17.90
CA ALA A 198 15.79 -20.52 -18.30
C ALA A 198 14.78 -20.26 -19.42
N LYS A 199 14.69 -21.20 -20.34
CA LYS A 199 13.65 -21.19 -21.37
C LYS A 199 12.25 -21.45 -20.78
N ASN A 200 12.16 -22.26 -19.73
CA ASN A 200 10.90 -22.51 -19.03
C ASN A 200 10.89 -21.84 -17.67
N ASP A 201 11.04 -22.60 -16.61
CA ASP A 201 10.93 -22.14 -15.22
C ASP A 201 12.31 -22.00 -14.55
N ILE A 202 12.39 -21.04 -13.64
CA ILE A 202 13.45 -21.01 -12.62
C ILE A 202 12.82 -21.41 -11.29
N LYS A 203 13.39 -22.45 -10.64
CA LYS A 203 12.97 -22.93 -9.33
C LYS A 203 14.15 -22.86 -8.37
N ILE A 204 14.02 -22.04 -7.33
CA ILE A 204 15.07 -21.81 -6.34
C ILE A 204 14.55 -22.18 -4.95
N LYS A 205 15.27 -23.09 -4.30
CA LYS A 205 15.09 -23.39 -2.89
C LYS A 205 16.44 -23.32 -2.20
N ALA A 206 16.57 -22.42 -1.22
CA ALA A 206 17.81 -22.20 -0.48
C ALA A 206 17.51 -21.63 0.90
N GLU A 207 18.50 -21.66 1.81
CA GLU A 207 18.35 -20.97 3.10
C GLU A 207 18.37 -19.46 2.93
N ASN A 208 19.33 -18.93 2.16
CA ASN A 208 19.41 -17.51 1.79
C ASN A 208 19.75 -17.39 0.30
N VAL A 209 19.14 -16.44 -0.39
CA VAL A 209 19.33 -16.21 -1.83
C VAL A 209 19.83 -14.78 -2.07
N GLU A 210 20.87 -14.67 -2.90
CA GLU A 210 21.37 -13.41 -3.42
C GLU A 210 21.38 -13.45 -4.95
N ILE A 211 20.62 -12.56 -5.60
CA ILE A 211 20.61 -12.38 -7.06
C ILE A 211 21.38 -11.10 -7.37
N GLN A 212 22.53 -11.23 -8.06
CA GLN A 212 23.44 -10.11 -8.29
C GLN A 212 23.17 -9.36 -9.59
N LYS A 213 23.03 -10.08 -10.72
CA LYS A 213 22.81 -9.49 -12.05
C LYS A 213 21.41 -9.79 -12.56
N ARG A 214 21.04 -11.08 -12.69
CA ARG A 214 19.69 -11.44 -13.14
C ARG A 214 19.29 -12.88 -12.82
N ALA A 215 17.98 -13.08 -12.69
CA ALA A 215 17.30 -14.36 -12.80
C ALA A 215 16.12 -14.16 -13.76
N VAL A 216 16.21 -14.73 -14.97
CA VAL A 216 15.23 -14.50 -16.04
C VAL A 216 14.70 -15.81 -16.59
N ALA A 217 13.39 -15.95 -16.64
CA ALA A 217 12.69 -17.10 -17.20
C ALA A 217 11.64 -16.67 -18.24
N GLU A 218 11.32 -17.52 -19.20
CA GLU A 218 10.19 -17.22 -20.10
C GLU A 218 8.84 -17.49 -19.43
N ASN A 219 8.75 -18.50 -18.54
CA ASN A 219 7.50 -18.86 -17.87
C ASN A 219 7.44 -18.38 -16.42
N ASN A 220 7.88 -19.19 -15.45
CA ASN A 220 7.68 -18.86 -14.05
C ASN A 220 9.01 -18.80 -13.29
N ILE A 221 9.04 -17.97 -12.26
CA ILE A 221 10.12 -17.96 -11.27
C ILE A 221 9.52 -18.25 -9.90
N ASN A 222 9.97 -19.35 -9.29
CA ASN A 222 9.52 -19.76 -7.95
C ASN A 222 10.73 -19.74 -7.00
N ILE A 223 10.66 -18.92 -5.96
CA ILE A 223 11.72 -18.79 -4.97
C ILE A 223 11.15 -19.13 -3.58
N ASN A 224 11.76 -20.10 -2.93
CA ASN A 224 11.45 -20.49 -1.56
C ASN A 224 12.72 -20.38 -0.71
N THR A 225 12.77 -19.40 0.18
CA THR A 225 13.97 -19.07 0.96
C THR A 225 13.60 -18.45 2.29
N LYS A 226 14.55 -18.36 3.23
CA LYS A 226 14.37 -17.55 4.43
C LYS A 226 14.57 -16.08 4.10
N ASP A 227 15.71 -15.72 3.51
CA ASP A 227 16.03 -14.35 3.17
C ASP A 227 16.44 -14.24 1.70
N ILE A 228 16.00 -13.16 1.03
CA ILE A 228 16.39 -12.85 -0.35
C ILE A 228 16.91 -11.42 -0.45
N VAL A 229 18.05 -11.27 -1.12
CA VAL A 229 18.60 -9.97 -1.53
C VAL A 229 18.68 -9.96 -3.06
N ASN A 230 17.97 -9.04 -3.68
CA ASN A 230 18.02 -8.80 -5.13
C ASN A 230 18.69 -7.45 -5.41
N THR A 231 19.86 -7.48 -6.03
CA THR A 231 20.55 -6.27 -6.52
C THR A 231 20.47 -6.10 -8.03
N GLY A 232 20.00 -7.13 -8.72
CA GLY A 232 19.85 -7.18 -10.18
C GLY A 232 18.40 -7.19 -10.64
N ALA A 233 18.10 -8.06 -11.60
CA ALA A 233 16.76 -8.22 -12.16
C ALA A 233 16.20 -9.62 -11.92
N ILE A 234 14.99 -9.71 -11.39
CA ILE A 234 14.17 -10.93 -11.39
C ILE A 234 13.04 -10.69 -12.37
N ALA A 235 13.00 -11.39 -13.49
CA ALA A 235 12.04 -11.10 -14.55
C ALA A 235 11.49 -12.34 -15.26
N THR A 236 10.20 -12.30 -15.57
CA THR A 236 9.54 -13.30 -16.41
C THR A 236 8.34 -12.72 -17.14
N ASN A 237 7.90 -13.38 -18.20
CA ASN A 237 6.68 -13.01 -18.92
C ASN A 237 5.39 -13.53 -18.25
N LYS A 238 5.48 -14.43 -17.25
CA LYS A 238 4.31 -15.02 -16.59
C LYS A 238 4.26 -14.70 -15.10
N ASN A 239 4.72 -15.61 -14.23
CA ASN A 239 4.49 -15.48 -12.81
C ASN A 239 5.80 -15.50 -12.00
N ILE A 240 5.89 -14.62 -11.02
CA ILE A 240 6.90 -14.67 -9.95
C ILE A 240 6.20 -15.02 -8.65
N ASN A 241 6.62 -16.11 -8.01
CA ASN A 241 6.14 -16.53 -6.71
C ASN A 241 7.32 -16.57 -5.72
N VAL A 242 7.24 -15.77 -4.68
CA VAL A 242 8.26 -15.72 -3.62
C VAL A 242 7.66 -16.11 -2.29
N LYS A 243 8.27 -17.09 -1.63
CA LYS A 243 7.99 -17.43 -0.22
C LYS A 243 9.26 -17.17 0.59
N SER A 244 9.17 -16.28 1.58
CA SER A 244 10.34 -15.85 2.35
C SER A 244 9.98 -15.39 3.76
N SER A 245 10.99 -15.11 4.59
CA SER A 245 10.81 -14.34 5.83
C SER A 245 11.17 -12.87 5.60
N ASN A 246 12.28 -12.59 4.90
CA ASN A 246 12.68 -11.22 4.57
C ASN A 246 13.00 -11.07 3.08
N ILE A 247 12.69 -9.88 2.56
CA ILE A 247 13.02 -9.49 1.19
C ILE A 247 13.70 -8.13 1.21
N GLU A 248 14.87 -8.04 0.59
CA GLU A 248 15.55 -6.79 0.26
C GLU A 248 15.68 -6.69 -1.27
N ASN A 249 14.88 -5.82 -1.90
CA ASN A 249 14.96 -5.55 -3.33
C ASN A 249 15.59 -4.19 -3.59
N LYS A 250 16.82 -4.20 -4.11
CA LYS A 250 17.55 -3.00 -4.57
C LYS A 250 17.51 -2.84 -6.08
N GLY A 251 17.20 -3.92 -6.78
CA GLY A 251 17.12 -3.97 -8.24
C GLY A 251 15.68 -3.92 -8.74
N SER A 252 15.36 -4.77 -9.71
CA SER A 252 14.01 -4.84 -10.28
C SER A 252 13.38 -6.23 -10.13
N ILE A 253 12.06 -6.24 -9.90
CA ILE A 253 11.22 -7.45 -9.97
C ILE A 253 10.10 -7.14 -10.95
N SER A 254 10.02 -7.90 -12.07
CA SER A 254 9.04 -7.62 -13.11
C SER A 254 8.43 -8.88 -13.71
N SER A 255 7.10 -8.90 -13.85
CA SER A 255 6.38 -10.00 -14.51
C SER A 255 4.94 -9.61 -14.85
N LYS A 256 4.19 -10.53 -15.44
CA LYS A 256 2.74 -10.35 -15.57
C LYS A 256 2.04 -10.45 -14.23
N SER A 257 2.43 -11.40 -13.37
CA SER A 257 1.85 -11.57 -12.04
C SER A 257 2.92 -11.84 -10.99
N ILE A 258 2.89 -11.11 -9.89
CA ILE A 258 3.79 -11.28 -8.74
C ILE A 258 2.97 -11.66 -7.51
N THR A 259 3.33 -12.77 -6.89
CA THR A 259 2.81 -13.17 -5.59
C THR A 259 3.95 -13.30 -4.58
N ILE A 260 3.89 -12.53 -3.53
CA ILE A 260 4.87 -12.54 -2.45
C ILE A 260 4.16 -12.93 -1.14
N ALA A 261 4.54 -14.07 -0.59
CA ALA A 261 4.16 -14.52 0.74
C ALA A 261 5.39 -14.40 1.66
N ASN A 262 5.52 -13.26 2.31
CA ASN A 262 6.63 -12.93 3.21
C ASN A 262 6.15 -12.93 4.67
N LYS A 263 7.01 -13.34 5.60
CA LYS A 263 6.59 -13.45 7.01
C LYS A 263 6.90 -12.18 7.81
N GLU A 264 8.05 -11.56 7.59
CA GLU A 264 8.54 -10.48 8.44
C GLU A 264 8.56 -9.15 7.69
N LYS A 265 9.61 -8.84 6.94
CA LYS A 265 9.79 -7.53 6.35
C LYS A 265 10.13 -7.58 4.85
N ILE A 266 9.53 -6.65 4.10
CA ILE A 266 9.90 -6.34 2.71
C ILE A 266 10.50 -4.94 2.69
N VAL A 267 11.72 -4.82 2.17
CA VAL A 267 12.39 -3.54 1.89
C VAL A 267 12.61 -3.44 0.39
N ASN A 268 11.81 -2.63 -0.27
CA ASN A 268 11.93 -2.36 -1.70
C ASN A 268 12.48 -0.95 -1.92
N THR A 269 13.79 -0.85 -2.15
CA THR A 269 14.46 0.41 -2.55
C THR A 269 14.66 0.50 -4.07
N GLY A 270 14.35 -0.59 -4.78
CA GLY A 270 14.32 -0.67 -6.23
C GLY A 270 12.91 -0.54 -6.80
N LYS A 271 12.61 -1.33 -7.82
CA LYS A 271 11.33 -1.29 -8.53
C LYS A 271 10.62 -2.65 -8.53
N ILE A 272 9.30 -2.61 -8.30
CA ILE A 272 8.41 -3.75 -8.53
C ILE A 272 7.38 -3.35 -9.59
N SER A 273 7.25 -4.12 -10.67
CA SER A 273 6.28 -3.83 -11.74
C SER A 273 5.60 -5.09 -12.26
N ALA A 274 4.27 -5.06 -12.41
CA ALA A 274 3.48 -6.17 -12.97
C ALA A 274 2.07 -5.72 -13.38
N ASP A 275 1.36 -6.58 -14.11
CA ASP A 275 -0.08 -6.35 -14.30
C ASP A 275 -0.81 -6.61 -12.97
N SER A 276 -0.48 -7.67 -12.25
CA SER A 276 -1.08 -8.00 -10.96
C SER A 276 -0.03 -8.26 -9.89
N VAL A 277 -0.19 -7.62 -8.74
CA VAL A 277 0.66 -7.84 -7.56
C VAL A 277 -0.20 -8.22 -6.37
N LYS A 278 0.17 -9.33 -5.71
CA LYS A 278 -0.37 -9.73 -4.41
C LYS A 278 0.76 -9.89 -3.41
N ILE A 279 0.73 -9.11 -2.35
CA ILE A 279 1.75 -9.13 -1.29
C ILE A 279 1.08 -9.41 0.05
N SER A 280 1.60 -10.38 0.79
CA SER A 280 1.33 -10.54 2.21
C SER A 280 2.64 -10.50 3.00
N SER A 281 2.68 -9.67 4.06
CA SER A 281 3.87 -9.49 4.91
C SER A 281 3.47 -8.97 6.29
N ASN A 282 4.41 -8.92 7.23
CA ASN A 282 4.21 -8.10 8.43
C ASN A 282 4.43 -6.63 8.08
N ASP A 283 5.65 -6.26 7.68
CA ASP A 283 5.99 -4.88 7.37
C ASP A 283 6.47 -4.71 5.92
N MET A 284 6.25 -3.52 5.35
CA MET A 284 6.76 -3.17 4.03
C MET A 284 7.25 -1.72 3.99
N GLU A 285 8.49 -1.54 3.52
CA GLU A 285 9.02 -0.26 3.05
C GLU A 285 9.11 -0.30 1.52
N ASN A 286 8.46 0.63 0.85
CA ASN A 286 8.39 0.66 -0.61
C ASN A 286 8.82 2.00 -1.19
N LYS A 287 9.77 1.95 -2.12
CA LYS A 287 10.15 3.13 -2.91
C LYS A 287 9.29 3.23 -4.18
N GLU A 288 9.24 2.18 -5.00
CA GLU A 288 8.49 2.21 -6.26
C GLU A 288 7.74 0.89 -6.53
N LEU A 289 6.42 1.01 -6.67
CA LEU A 289 5.51 -0.05 -7.16
C LEU A 289 4.68 0.50 -8.32
N THR A 290 4.73 -0.14 -9.48
CA THR A 290 3.94 0.23 -10.67
C THR A 290 3.20 -0.99 -11.20
N VAL A 291 1.86 -0.95 -11.23
CA VAL A 291 1.02 -2.12 -11.52
C VAL A 291 -0.22 -1.75 -12.33
N VAL A 292 -0.94 -2.73 -12.82
CA VAL A 292 -2.35 -2.53 -13.23
C VAL A 292 -3.24 -2.68 -12.00
N ASN A 293 -3.07 -3.75 -11.22
CA ASN A 293 -3.79 -3.97 -9.97
C ASN A 293 -2.85 -4.44 -8.85
N ALA A 294 -3.03 -3.91 -7.64
CA ALA A 294 -2.31 -4.36 -6.45
C ALA A 294 -3.25 -4.69 -5.30
N ASP A 295 -2.93 -5.79 -4.59
CA ASP A 295 -3.53 -6.18 -3.33
C ASP A 295 -2.41 -6.44 -2.30
N ILE A 296 -2.31 -5.54 -1.32
CA ILE A 296 -1.24 -5.54 -0.30
C ILE A 296 -1.90 -5.72 1.06
N ASP A 297 -1.67 -6.87 1.69
CA ASP A 297 -2.19 -7.21 3.02
C ASP A 297 -1.03 -7.34 4.02
N LEU A 298 -0.90 -6.34 4.87
CA LEU A 298 0.12 -6.27 5.92
C LEU A 298 -0.51 -6.42 7.30
N THR A 299 0.11 -7.21 8.15
CA THR A 299 -0.30 -7.30 9.57
C THR A 299 0.32 -6.18 10.42
N GLY A 300 1.37 -5.54 9.95
CA GLY A 300 2.09 -4.43 10.57
C GLY A 300 2.05 -3.15 9.74
N ASN A 301 3.21 -2.59 9.43
CA ASN A 301 3.34 -1.23 8.93
C ASN A 301 3.66 -1.17 7.43
N LEU A 302 3.13 -0.16 6.77
CA LEU A 302 3.53 0.26 5.44
C LEU A 302 4.14 1.66 5.49
N LYS A 303 5.33 1.82 4.89
CA LYS A 303 5.87 3.11 4.49
C LYS A 303 6.12 3.11 2.99
N THR A 304 5.59 4.10 2.27
CA THR A 304 5.74 4.13 0.81
C THR A 304 6.01 5.53 0.28
N GLU A 305 6.88 5.59 -0.76
CA GLU A 305 7.14 6.80 -1.54
C GLU A 305 6.30 6.83 -2.82
N SER A 306 6.14 5.69 -3.50
CA SER A 306 5.38 5.64 -4.76
C SER A 306 4.69 4.30 -4.95
N MET A 307 3.36 4.34 -5.05
CA MET A 307 2.51 3.25 -5.52
C MET A 307 1.59 3.77 -6.62
N LYS A 308 1.74 3.24 -7.82
CA LYS A 308 0.94 3.63 -8.98
C LYS A 308 0.24 2.41 -9.57
N ALA A 309 -1.07 2.48 -9.65
CA ALA A 309 -1.89 1.47 -10.29
C ALA A 309 -2.65 2.06 -11.50
N VAL A 310 -2.74 1.31 -12.58
CA VAL A 310 -3.58 1.70 -13.73
C VAL A 310 -5.06 1.55 -13.39
N GLU A 311 -5.41 0.54 -12.59
CA GLU A 311 -6.81 0.33 -12.20
C GLU A 311 -7.02 0.48 -10.71
N ASN A 312 -6.58 -0.52 -9.91
CA ASN A 312 -6.95 -0.61 -8.51
C ASN A 312 -5.75 -0.79 -7.59
N LEU A 313 -5.77 -0.10 -6.47
CA LEU A 313 -4.81 -0.22 -5.39
C LEU A 313 -5.56 -0.51 -4.09
N SER A 314 -5.40 -1.71 -3.56
CA SER A 314 -5.97 -2.15 -2.29
C SER A 314 -4.85 -2.36 -1.28
N ILE A 315 -4.93 -1.69 -0.15
CA ILE A 315 -3.89 -1.70 0.89
C ILE A 315 -4.54 -1.93 2.24
N LYS A 316 -4.03 -2.90 2.97
CA LYS A 316 -4.36 -3.13 4.37
C LYS A 316 -3.09 -3.15 5.21
N GLY A 317 -3.11 -2.48 6.36
CA GLY A 317 -1.99 -2.43 7.29
C GLY A 317 -2.36 -1.81 8.63
N LYS A 318 -1.51 -1.97 9.64
CA LYS A 318 -1.75 -1.35 10.95
C LYS A 318 -1.48 0.14 10.90
N ASN A 319 -0.26 0.54 10.56
CA ASN A 319 0.09 1.94 10.35
C ASN A 319 0.54 2.12 8.90
N ILE A 320 -0.11 3.03 8.20
CA ILE A 320 0.20 3.34 6.81
C ILE A 320 0.73 4.77 6.73
N GLU A 321 1.96 4.92 6.24
CA GLU A 321 2.61 6.20 5.96
C GLU A 321 2.82 6.35 4.46
N ASN A 322 2.13 7.31 3.84
CA ASN A 322 2.38 7.76 2.47
C ASN A 322 3.25 9.00 2.49
N THR A 323 4.47 8.90 1.99
CA THR A 323 5.40 10.04 1.92
C THR A 323 5.49 10.67 0.53
N GLY A 324 4.83 10.07 -0.46
CA GLY A 324 4.84 10.55 -1.84
C GLY A 324 3.51 10.32 -2.57
N THR A 325 3.36 9.24 -3.35
CA THR A 325 2.15 9.03 -4.16
C THR A 325 1.52 7.66 -3.96
N MET A 326 0.21 7.63 -3.72
CA MET A 326 -0.66 6.46 -3.81
C MET A 326 -1.76 6.78 -4.83
N ILE A 327 -1.58 6.36 -6.08
CA ILE A 327 -2.45 6.75 -7.18
C ILE A 327 -2.98 5.52 -7.90
N ALA A 328 -4.28 5.54 -8.18
CA ALA A 328 -4.93 4.60 -9.09
C ALA A 328 -5.89 5.37 -10.02
N ASN A 329 -6.10 4.88 -11.26
CA ASN A 329 -7.10 5.56 -12.09
C ASN A 329 -8.51 5.27 -11.62
N LYS A 330 -8.82 4.00 -11.25
CA LYS A 330 -10.18 3.62 -10.84
C LYS A 330 -10.37 3.74 -9.33
N LYS A 331 -9.61 2.96 -8.53
CA LYS A 331 -9.91 2.84 -7.11
C LYS A 331 -8.68 2.75 -6.22
N VAL A 332 -8.67 3.53 -5.15
CA VAL A 332 -7.80 3.37 -3.98
C VAL A 332 -8.64 2.94 -2.79
N LYS A 333 -8.33 1.77 -2.24
CA LYS A 333 -8.92 1.27 -0.99
C LYS A 333 -7.84 1.14 0.07
N ILE A 334 -8.06 1.75 1.23
CA ILE A 334 -7.15 1.71 2.38
C ILE A 334 -7.91 1.22 3.61
N GLU A 335 -7.39 0.19 4.25
CA GLU A 335 -7.85 -0.30 5.54
C GLU A 335 -6.70 -0.22 6.55
N SER A 336 -6.85 0.58 7.61
CA SER A 336 -5.75 0.81 8.55
C SER A 336 -6.23 1.04 9.98
N THR A 337 -5.29 0.94 10.94
CA THR A 337 -5.51 1.46 12.29
C THR A 337 -5.16 2.95 12.32
N ASN A 338 -4.04 3.35 11.74
CA ASN A 338 -3.64 4.75 11.60
C ASN A 338 -3.18 5.03 10.17
N LEU A 339 -3.52 6.20 9.64
CA LEU A 339 -3.08 6.68 8.32
C LEU A 339 -2.39 8.04 8.46
N SER A 340 -1.15 8.12 8.00
CA SER A 340 -0.40 9.37 7.85
C SER A 340 -0.18 9.64 6.38
N ASN A 341 -0.87 10.64 5.83
CA ASN A 341 -0.72 11.05 4.44
C ASN A 341 0.09 12.36 4.35
N LYS A 342 1.36 12.23 3.98
CA LYS A 342 2.28 13.35 3.71
C LYS A 342 2.49 13.58 2.22
N GLY A 343 1.73 12.88 1.39
CA GLY A 343 1.80 12.95 -0.07
C GLY A 343 0.41 12.93 -0.70
N ASP A 344 0.32 12.47 -1.93
CA ASP A 344 -0.93 12.47 -2.68
C ASP A 344 -1.59 11.08 -2.66
N ILE A 345 -2.89 11.05 -2.37
CA ILE A 345 -3.77 9.91 -2.58
C ILE A 345 -4.81 10.33 -3.62
N SER A 346 -4.85 9.64 -4.77
CA SER A 346 -5.75 10.02 -5.85
C SER A 346 -6.32 8.82 -6.60
N ALA A 347 -7.63 8.87 -6.88
CA ALA A 347 -8.35 7.91 -7.74
C ALA A 347 -9.74 8.46 -8.12
N ASP A 348 -10.42 7.81 -9.07
CA ASP A 348 -11.85 8.10 -9.28
C ASP A 348 -12.66 7.75 -8.02
N GLU A 349 -12.42 6.60 -7.42
CA GLU A 349 -13.05 6.18 -6.17
C GLU A 349 -11.98 6.02 -5.06
N ILE A 350 -12.14 6.74 -3.96
CA ILE A 350 -11.32 6.59 -2.76
C ILE A 350 -12.18 6.08 -1.62
N LYS A 351 -11.78 4.97 -1.02
CA LYS A 351 -12.41 4.42 0.18
C LYS A 351 -11.37 4.18 1.27
N ILE A 352 -11.45 4.96 2.34
CA ILE A 352 -10.55 4.84 3.50
C ILE A 352 -11.39 4.40 4.71
N ASN A 353 -11.05 3.25 5.25
CA ASN A 353 -11.58 2.74 6.50
C ASN A 353 -10.44 2.66 7.52
N ASN A 354 -10.39 3.63 8.41
CA ASN A 354 -9.35 3.76 9.42
C ASN A 354 -9.95 3.63 10.83
N GLN A 355 -9.29 2.90 11.72
CA GLN A 355 -9.85 2.64 13.04
C GLN A 355 -9.65 3.81 14.02
N ASN A 356 -8.47 4.45 14.00
CA ASN A 356 -8.12 5.49 14.97
C ASN A 356 -8.01 6.88 14.33
N ASN A 357 -6.80 7.28 13.94
CA ASN A 357 -6.54 8.64 13.48
C ASN A 357 -6.04 8.68 12.04
N ILE A 358 -6.52 9.65 11.29
CA ILE A 358 -5.98 10.07 9.99
C ILE A 358 -5.32 11.43 10.16
N VAL A 359 -4.06 11.53 9.78
CA VAL A 359 -3.36 12.81 9.62
C VAL A 359 -3.15 13.04 8.14
N ASN A 360 -3.81 14.06 7.60
CA ASN A 360 -3.66 14.46 6.20
C ASN A 360 -2.90 15.78 6.09
N GLU A 361 -1.66 15.72 5.63
CA GLU A 361 -0.81 16.92 5.43
C GLU A 361 -0.79 17.39 3.97
N LYS A 362 -1.28 16.58 3.03
CA LYS A 362 -1.30 16.85 1.58
C LYS A 362 -2.67 16.56 0.98
N ASN A 363 -2.74 15.84 -0.13
CA ASN A 363 -3.95 15.71 -0.91
C ASN A 363 -4.59 14.32 -0.79
N ILE A 364 -5.92 14.30 -0.61
CA ILE A 364 -6.79 13.13 -0.83
C ILE A 364 -7.84 13.61 -1.83
N ILE A 365 -7.74 13.19 -3.09
CA ILE A 365 -8.56 13.72 -4.19
C ILE A 365 -9.18 12.58 -5.01
N GLY A 366 -10.51 12.50 -5.02
CA GLY A 366 -11.26 11.53 -5.83
C GLY A 366 -12.51 12.15 -6.46
N LEU A 367 -13.12 11.47 -7.42
CA LEU A 367 -14.49 11.84 -7.84
C LEU A 367 -15.48 11.46 -6.74
N THR A 368 -15.39 10.23 -6.24
CA THR A 368 -16.13 9.77 -5.07
C THR A 368 -15.14 9.44 -3.96
N THR A 369 -15.29 10.10 -2.81
CA THR A 369 -14.40 9.91 -1.66
C THR A 369 -15.22 9.60 -0.41
N GLU A 370 -14.99 8.44 0.18
CA GLU A 370 -15.60 7.98 1.44
C GLU A 370 -14.50 7.75 2.48
N ILE A 371 -14.59 8.43 3.61
CA ILE A 371 -13.64 8.29 4.71
C ILE A 371 -14.39 7.97 6.00
N VAL A 372 -14.04 6.86 6.60
CA VAL A 372 -14.52 6.44 7.93
C VAL A 372 -13.32 6.37 8.87
N SER A 373 -13.41 7.05 10.03
CA SER A 373 -12.32 7.06 11.01
C SER A 373 -12.85 7.41 12.41
N SER A 374 -12.05 7.19 13.46
CA SER A 374 -12.33 7.78 14.77
C SER A 374 -12.07 9.28 14.78
N SER A 375 -10.94 9.72 14.24
CA SER A 375 -10.58 11.14 14.17
C SER A 375 -9.82 11.49 12.89
N ILE A 376 -9.89 12.76 12.50
CA ILE A 376 -9.12 13.31 11.36
C ILE A 376 -8.47 14.63 11.79
N GLU A 377 -7.19 14.75 11.54
CA GLU A 377 -6.45 16.00 11.52
C GLU A 377 -6.12 16.34 10.05
N ASN A 378 -6.83 17.32 9.47
CA ASN A 378 -6.63 17.75 8.09
C ASN A 378 -5.88 19.09 8.04
N LYS A 379 -4.65 19.04 7.53
CA LYS A 379 -3.82 20.22 7.24
C LYS A 379 -3.72 20.51 5.74
N GLY A 380 -4.09 19.54 4.92
CA GLY A 380 -4.02 19.59 3.47
C GLY A 380 -5.39 19.72 2.81
N LEU A 381 -5.56 19.06 1.68
CA LEU A 381 -6.80 19.05 0.90
C LEU A 381 -7.47 17.68 0.98
N ILE A 382 -8.76 17.65 1.31
CA ILE A 382 -9.65 16.50 1.09
C ILE A 382 -10.72 16.95 0.11
N GLN A 383 -10.78 16.33 -1.08
CA GLN A 383 -11.67 16.75 -2.15
C GLN A 383 -12.37 15.58 -2.84
N GLY A 384 -13.64 15.79 -3.21
CA GLY A 384 -14.41 14.88 -4.06
C GLY A 384 -15.56 15.62 -4.75
N GLU A 385 -16.04 15.13 -5.91
CA GLU A 385 -17.36 15.59 -6.39
C GLU A 385 -18.43 15.14 -5.39
N ILE A 386 -18.39 13.87 -4.99
CA ILE A 386 -19.17 13.32 -3.89
C ILE A 386 -18.20 12.99 -2.76
N LEU A 387 -18.29 13.71 -1.64
CA LEU A 387 -17.43 13.51 -0.48
C LEU A 387 -18.24 13.21 0.77
N ALA A 388 -17.96 12.08 1.40
CA ALA A 388 -18.57 11.67 2.66
C ALA A 388 -17.51 11.42 3.74
N LEU A 389 -17.62 12.11 4.87
CA LEU A 389 -16.81 11.87 6.06
C LEU A 389 -17.70 11.34 7.19
N SER A 390 -17.37 10.17 7.73
CA SER A 390 -18.04 9.57 8.89
C SER A 390 -17.02 9.40 10.01
N ILE A 391 -17.00 10.36 10.95
CA ILE A 391 -15.97 10.48 11.98
C ILE A 391 -16.60 10.45 13.37
N ILE A 392 -16.22 9.47 14.18
CA ILE A 392 -16.86 9.20 15.46
C ILE A 392 -16.56 10.32 16.47
N ASN A 393 -15.31 10.75 16.56
CA ASN A 393 -14.86 11.69 17.58
C ASN A 393 -14.67 13.12 16.99
N THR A 394 -13.48 13.43 16.51
CA THR A 394 -13.13 14.81 16.16
C THR A 394 -12.59 14.95 14.75
N VAL A 395 -13.03 16.00 14.07
CA VAL A 395 -12.38 16.53 12.86
C VAL A 395 -11.74 17.87 13.23
N GLU A 396 -10.41 17.94 13.15
CA GLU A 396 -9.65 19.19 13.21
C GLU A 396 -9.27 19.58 11.79
N ASN A 397 -9.89 20.63 11.25
CA ASN A 397 -9.62 21.11 9.90
C ASN A 397 -8.89 22.46 9.92
N SER A 398 -7.62 22.43 9.59
CA SER A 398 -6.80 23.63 9.31
C SER A 398 -6.41 23.75 7.83
N GLY A 399 -6.80 22.76 7.02
CA GLY A 399 -6.70 22.75 5.57
C GLY A 399 -8.06 22.91 4.88
N ASN A 400 -8.23 22.37 3.71
CA ASN A 400 -9.46 22.48 2.94
C ASN A 400 -10.20 21.15 2.85
N VAL A 401 -11.53 21.19 3.03
CA VAL A 401 -12.46 20.10 2.71
C VAL A 401 -13.46 20.62 1.70
N ALA A 402 -13.50 20.05 0.51
CA ALA A 402 -14.33 20.57 -0.58
C ALA A 402 -15.04 19.46 -1.38
N GLY A 403 -16.26 19.74 -1.82
CA GLY A 403 -17.02 18.83 -2.69
C GLY A 403 -18.13 19.55 -3.44
N LYS A 404 -18.67 18.89 -4.48
CA LYS A 404 -19.96 19.33 -5.03
C LYS A 404 -21.10 18.93 -4.09
N GLU A 405 -21.14 17.66 -3.72
CA GLU A 405 -22.03 17.09 -2.72
C GLU A 405 -21.17 16.66 -1.52
N LEU A 406 -21.21 17.45 -0.43
CA LEU A 406 -20.42 17.22 0.77
C LEU A 406 -21.30 16.82 1.96
N SER A 407 -21.05 15.67 2.54
CA SER A 407 -21.76 15.15 3.71
C SER A 407 -20.78 14.83 4.85
N LEU A 408 -20.96 15.47 5.99
CA LEU A 408 -20.16 15.29 7.20
C LEU A 408 -21.04 14.75 8.32
N SER A 409 -20.71 13.57 8.85
CA SER A 409 -21.28 13.00 10.06
C SER A 409 -20.18 12.87 11.10
N ILE A 410 -20.16 13.75 12.10
CA ILE A 410 -18.97 14.00 12.92
C ILE A 410 -19.38 14.11 14.40
N GLY A 411 -18.53 13.64 15.32
CA GLY A 411 -18.68 13.96 16.75
C GLY A 411 -18.48 15.46 16.98
N ASN A 412 -17.24 15.92 16.94
CA ASN A 412 -16.90 17.32 17.12
C ASN A 412 -16.15 17.85 15.88
N LEU A 413 -16.53 19.04 15.43
CA LEU A 413 -15.86 19.75 14.35
C LEU A 413 -15.16 20.99 14.88
N ILE A 414 -13.85 21.06 14.69
CA ILE A 414 -13.03 22.25 14.92
C ILE A 414 -12.50 22.71 13.57
N ASN A 415 -13.05 23.80 13.05
CA ASN A 415 -12.66 24.35 11.74
C ASN A 415 -11.94 25.69 11.90
N THR A 416 -10.72 25.77 11.40
CA THR A 416 -9.94 27.02 11.34
C THR A 416 -9.63 27.46 9.89
N SER A 417 -10.16 26.71 8.90
CA SER A 417 -9.96 26.99 7.47
C SER A 417 -11.28 26.78 6.71
N THR A 418 -11.27 26.12 5.55
CA THR A 418 -12.43 26.04 4.67
C THR A 418 -13.08 24.67 4.63
N ILE A 419 -14.40 24.65 4.78
CA ILE A 419 -15.30 23.54 4.46
C ILE A 419 -16.32 24.06 3.46
N TYR A 420 -16.31 23.51 2.23
CA TYR A 420 -17.09 24.06 1.13
C TYR A 420 -17.82 22.98 0.33
N GLY A 421 -19.13 23.13 0.20
CA GLY A 421 -19.99 22.33 -0.68
C GLY A 421 -20.56 23.17 -1.82
N GLU A 422 -20.23 22.85 -3.09
CA GLU A 422 -20.70 23.67 -4.20
C GLU A 422 -22.22 23.64 -4.34
N ASN A 423 -22.82 22.46 -4.49
CA ASN A 423 -24.27 22.31 -4.59
C ASN A 423 -24.90 22.09 -3.24
N GLN A 424 -24.33 21.20 -2.43
CA GLN A 424 -24.86 20.85 -1.13
C GLN A 424 -23.75 20.65 -0.10
N LEU A 425 -23.91 21.27 1.07
CA LEU A 425 -23.17 20.95 2.30
C LEU A 425 -24.16 20.49 3.36
N LYS A 426 -23.96 19.27 3.86
CA LYS A 426 -24.71 18.74 5.00
C LYS A 426 -23.76 18.40 6.13
N ILE A 427 -23.97 18.96 7.29
CA ILE A 427 -23.20 18.67 8.51
C ILE A 427 -24.15 18.17 9.60
N ASN A 428 -23.87 16.99 10.14
CA ASN A 428 -24.46 16.48 11.35
C ASN A 428 -23.34 16.33 12.39
N ALA A 429 -23.41 17.06 13.48
CA ALA A 429 -22.36 17.05 14.51
C ALA A 429 -22.93 17.12 15.94
N THR A 430 -22.15 16.74 16.93
CA THR A 430 -22.45 17.00 18.34
C THR A 430 -22.10 18.44 18.68
N SER A 431 -20.94 18.91 18.25
CA SER A 431 -20.54 20.32 18.42
C SER A 431 -19.76 20.81 17.19
N ILE A 432 -19.88 22.10 16.91
CA ILE A 432 -19.15 22.79 15.85
C ILE A 432 -18.51 24.05 16.41
N GLU A 433 -17.20 24.18 16.17
CA GLU A 433 -16.43 25.39 16.42
C GLU A 433 -15.83 25.86 15.08
N ASN A 434 -16.32 26.99 14.57
CA ASN A 434 -15.77 27.65 13.39
C ASN A 434 -14.92 28.83 13.83
N ASN A 435 -13.63 28.58 14.00
CA ASN A 435 -12.74 29.47 14.76
C ASN A 435 -11.82 30.30 13.85
N GLY A 436 -11.82 31.61 14.06
CA GLY A 436 -10.92 32.57 13.38
C GLY A 436 -11.51 33.23 12.16
N LEU A 437 -11.06 34.44 11.87
CA LEU A 437 -11.60 35.32 10.81
C LEU A 437 -11.49 34.69 9.39
N GLN A 438 -10.56 33.78 9.17
CA GLN A 438 -10.35 33.11 7.88
C GLN A 438 -11.14 31.80 7.77
N SER A 439 -11.74 31.33 8.87
CA SER A 439 -12.51 30.10 8.82
C SER A 439 -13.84 30.31 8.10
N ASN A 440 -14.17 29.35 7.22
CA ASN A 440 -15.40 29.39 6.45
C ASN A 440 -16.07 28.01 6.42
N ILE A 441 -17.35 27.96 6.77
CA ILE A 441 -18.21 26.80 6.57
C ILE A 441 -19.35 27.24 5.65
N GLY A 442 -19.51 26.59 4.48
CA GLY A 442 -20.62 26.95 3.63
C GLY A 442 -20.55 26.37 2.24
N GLY A 443 -21.40 26.90 1.39
CA GLY A 443 -21.54 26.47 0.00
C GLY A 443 -22.05 27.56 -0.90
N LYS A 444 -22.13 27.23 -2.18
CA LYS A 444 -22.78 28.12 -3.13
C LYS A 444 -24.29 28.05 -2.95
N SER A 445 -24.90 26.86 -3.02
CA SER A 445 -26.34 26.73 -3.06
C SER A 445 -26.98 26.39 -1.71
N LEU A 446 -26.83 25.18 -1.22
CA LEU A 446 -27.53 24.69 -0.04
C LEU A 446 -26.58 24.27 1.08
N THR A 447 -26.73 24.87 2.24
CA THR A 447 -26.02 24.45 3.45
C THR A 447 -27.00 24.14 4.58
N ASN A 448 -26.96 22.89 5.06
CA ASN A 448 -27.74 22.41 6.18
C ASN A 448 -26.81 21.94 7.30
N ILE A 449 -26.89 22.61 8.44
CA ILE A 449 -26.15 22.27 9.65
C ILE A 449 -27.11 21.81 10.72
N HIS A 450 -26.93 20.60 11.20
CA HIS A 450 -27.58 20.06 12.37
C HIS A 450 -26.52 19.75 13.43
N SER A 451 -26.62 20.42 14.60
CA SER A 451 -25.63 20.24 15.65
C SER A 451 -26.25 20.41 17.04
N GLY A 452 -25.59 19.86 18.06
CA GLY A 452 -25.89 20.18 19.47
C GLY A 452 -25.60 21.64 19.80
N THR A 453 -24.37 22.08 19.46
CA THR A 453 -23.91 23.46 19.63
C THR A 453 -23.18 23.97 18.40
N LEU A 454 -23.24 25.29 18.15
CA LEU A 454 -22.43 25.96 17.15
C LEU A 454 -21.83 27.25 17.70
N THR A 455 -20.52 27.35 17.74
CA THR A 455 -19.78 28.59 18.00
C THR A 455 -19.13 29.07 16.71
N ASN A 456 -19.47 30.25 16.24
CA ASN A 456 -18.93 30.83 15.02
C ASN A 456 -18.18 32.13 15.33
N THR A 457 -16.89 32.19 15.08
CA THR A 457 -16.06 33.40 15.07
C THR A 457 -15.55 33.75 13.68
N GLY A 458 -15.80 32.89 12.71
CA GLY A 458 -15.48 33.05 11.30
C GLY A 458 -16.70 33.36 10.44
N LYS A 459 -16.83 32.73 9.30
CA LYS A 459 -17.95 32.88 8.39
C LYS A 459 -18.72 31.58 8.20
N VAL A 460 -20.06 31.66 8.23
CA VAL A 460 -20.95 30.60 7.77
C VAL A 460 -21.84 31.20 6.68
N SER A 461 -21.78 30.66 5.45
CA SER A 461 -22.53 31.28 4.36
C SER A 461 -22.99 30.32 3.28
N SER A 462 -24.16 30.61 2.70
CA SER A 462 -24.75 29.89 1.56
C SER A 462 -25.84 30.72 0.90
N GLU A 463 -26.30 30.35 -0.27
CA GLU A 463 -27.53 30.90 -0.85
C GLU A 463 -28.75 30.53 0.03
N TYR A 464 -28.87 29.25 0.37
CA TYR A 464 -29.89 28.75 1.33
C TYR A 464 -29.17 28.14 2.54
N LEU A 465 -29.22 28.83 3.69
CA LEU A 465 -28.57 28.40 4.93
C LEU A 465 -29.61 27.99 5.96
N THR A 466 -29.57 26.75 6.41
CA THR A 466 -30.39 26.26 7.51
C THR A 466 -29.51 25.79 8.68
N LEU A 467 -29.70 26.37 9.83
CA LEU A 467 -29.04 26.02 11.08
C LEU A 467 -30.08 25.45 12.07
N ASN A 468 -29.99 24.15 12.33
CA ASN A 468 -30.78 23.47 13.35
C ASN A 468 -29.87 23.12 14.54
N ILE A 469 -29.83 23.95 15.55
CA ILE A 469 -28.91 23.82 16.69
C ILE A 469 -29.73 23.45 17.94
N ASN A 470 -29.53 22.22 18.42
CA ASN A 470 -30.40 21.68 19.47
C ASN A 470 -30.25 22.38 20.85
N SER A 471 -29.18 23.12 21.08
CA SER A 471 -28.92 23.82 22.35
C SER A 471 -28.57 25.28 22.13
N ILE A 472 -27.31 25.61 21.88
CA ILE A 472 -26.82 26.98 21.83
C ILE A 472 -26.10 27.28 20.49
N LEU A 473 -26.54 28.38 19.87
CA LEU A 473 -25.81 29.04 18.77
C LEU A 473 -25.17 30.33 19.28
N THR A 474 -23.87 30.42 19.28
CA THR A 474 -23.11 31.63 19.56
C THR A 474 -22.47 32.15 18.27
N ASN A 475 -22.89 33.32 17.81
CA ASN A 475 -22.31 33.98 16.65
C ASN A 475 -21.53 35.23 17.06
N ALA A 476 -20.22 35.17 16.98
CA ALA A 476 -19.28 36.29 17.10
C ALA A 476 -18.55 36.58 15.77
N GLY A 477 -18.96 35.91 14.70
CA GLY A 477 -18.50 36.08 13.33
C GLY A 477 -19.64 36.49 12.40
N ILE A 478 -19.64 35.98 11.18
CA ILE A 478 -20.63 36.35 10.16
C ILE A 478 -21.47 35.11 9.81
N LEU A 479 -22.79 35.25 9.89
CA LEU A 479 -23.76 34.38 9.26
C LEU A 479 -24.36 35.14 8.08
N TYR A 480 -24.24 34.59 6.87
CA TYR A 480 -24.71 35.24 5.65
C TYR A 480 -25.45 34.26 4.72
N ALA A 481 -26.61 34.66 4.25
CA ALA A 481 -27.34 33.91 3.24
C ALA A 481 -28.19 34.80 2.33
N GLU A 482 -28.71 34.26 1.22
CA GLU A 482 -29.87 34.89 0.58
C GLU A 482 -31.13 34.58 1.41
N ASN A 483 -31.30 33.30 1.77
CA ASN A 483 -32.38 32.86 2.64
C ASN A 483 -31.79 32.14 3.88
N LEU A 484 -32.00 32.69 5.05
CA LEU A 484 -31.47 32.17 6.30
C LEU A 484 -32.57 31.63 7.20
N LYS A 485 -32.39 30.41 7.70
CA LYS A 485 -33.25 29.82 8.71
C LYS A 485 -32.44 29.35 9.92
N ILE A 486 -32.80 29.79 11.09
CA ILE A 486 -32.14 29.41 12.36
C ILE A 486 -33.20 28.86 13.31
N ASN A 487 -33.00 27.63 13.80
CA ASN A 487 -33.78 27.02 14.85
C ASN A 487 -32.83 26.63 16.00
N THR A 488 -33.05 27.15 17.18
CA THR A 488 -32.19 26.87 18.37
C THR A 488 -32.94 27.08 19.65
N VAL A 489 -32.45 26.55 20.79
CA VAL A 489 -32.97 26.90 22.10
C VAL A 489 -32.43 28.27 22.52
N ALA A 490 -31.15 28.53 22.35
CA ALA A 490 -30.55 29.82 22.66
C ALA A 490 -29.72 30.37 21.51
N LEU A 491 -29.92 31.61 21.15
CA LEU A 491 -29.10 32.35 20.17
C LEU A 491 -28.44 33.54 20.88
N ASN A 492 -27.10 33.51 20.89
CA ASN A 492 -26.28 34.63 21.33
C ASN A 492 -25.63 35.26 20.09
N ASN A 493 -26.15 36.35 19.59
CA ASN A 493 -25.59 37.07 18.45
C ASN A 493 -24.75 38.27 18.92
N ASN A 494 -23.45 38.20 18.77
CA ASN A 494 -22.50 39.25 19.15
C ASN A 494 -21.91 39.99 17.93
N ASN A 495 -22.25 39.58 16.72
CA ASN A 495 -21.79 40.21 15.48
C ASN A 495 -22.87 40.07 14.38
N ASP A 496 -22.57 39.80 13.15
CA ASP A 496 -23.45 39.95 12.01
C ASP A 496 -24.26 38.70 11.68
N ILE A 497 -25.55 38.82 11.58
CA ILE A 497 -26.50 37.92 10.94
C ILE A 497 -27.13 38.69 9.78
N ASN A 498 -26.78 38.35 8.54
CA ASN A 498 -27.20 39.08 7.36
C ASN A 498 -27.89 38.18 6.34
N SER A 499 -28.98 38.67 5.76
CA SER A 499 -29.62 38.02 4.60
C SER A 499 -30.05 39.01 3.54
N LYS A 500 -30.12 38.52 2.28
CA LYS A 500 -30.54 39.32 1.13
C LYS A 500 -32.04 39.27 0.87
N ILE A 501 -32.69 38.14 1.14
CA ILE A 501 -34.11 37.94 0.82
C ILE A 501 -34.93 37.74 2.07
N SER A 502 -34.54 36.79 2.94
CA SER A 502 -35.30 36.49 4.13
C SER A 502 -34.46 35.91 5.27
N THR A 503 -34.84 36.24 6.50
CA THR A 503 -34.32 35.60 7.71
C THR A 503 -35.46 35.13 8.58
N ASP A 504 -35.48 33.85 8.93
CA ASP A 504 -36.40 33.26 9.91
C ASP A 504 -35.61 32.74 11.12
N ILE A 505 -35.78 33.31 12.29
CA ILE A 505 -35.11 32.89 13.51
C ILE A 505 -36.18 32.44 14.52
N SER A 506 -36.08 31.19 14.96
CA SER A 506 -36.84 30.64 16.07
C SER A 506 -35.87 30.24 17.19
N ALA A 507 -35.95 30.95 18.32
CA ALA A 507 -35.08 30.72 19.47
C ALA A 507 -35.86 31.00 20.77
N ASP A 508 -35.93 30.04 21.70
CA ASP A 508 -36.56 30.29 22.99
C ASP A 508 -35.97 31.53 23.66
N ASN A 509 -34.65 31.65 23.64
CA ASN A 509 -33.92 32.80 24.16
C ASN A 509 -33.03 33.41 23.08
N LEU A 510 -33.34 34.61 22.62
CA LEU A 510 -32.51 35.38 21.71
C LEU A 510 -31.90 36.56 22.44
N THR A 511 -30.58 36.67 22.42
CA THR A 511 -29.83 37.83 22.87
C THR A 511 -28.95 38.35 21.71
N SER A 512 -29.17 39.58 21.27
CA SER A 512 -28.37 40.22 20.24
C SER A 512 -27.73 41.50 20.75
N THR A 513 -26.41 41.55 20.69
CA THR A 513 -25.60 42.75 20.85
C THR A 513 -25.05 43.23 19.51
N GLY A 514 -25.07 42.36 18.49
CA GLY A 514 -24.66 42.63 17.14
C GLY A 514 -25.83 42.96 16.20
N ASN A 515 -25.60 42.85 14.91
CA ASN A 515 -26.57 43.18 13.89
C ASN A 515 -27.39 41.94 13.45
N ILE A 516 -28.69 42.14 13.22
CA ILE A 516 -29.56 41.19 12.48
C ILE A 516 -30.20 41.97 11.35
N ILE A 517 -29.71 41.78 10.13
CA ILE A 517 -30.08 42.57 8.95
C ILE A 517 -30.66 41.67 7.88
N SER A 518 -31.81 42.02 7.36
CA SER A 518 -32.38 41.40 6.13
C SER A 518 -32.78 42.50 5.15
N GLU A 519 -32.34 42.40 3.90
CA GLU A 519 -32.79 43.35 2.88
C GLU A 519 -34.30 43.21 2.57
N GLY A 520 -34.90 42.05 2.86
CA GLY A 520 -36.34 41.81 2.67
C GLY A 520 -37.11 41.53 3.95
N LYS A 521 -37.40 40.27 4.28
CA LYS A 521 -38.23 39.87 5.42
C LYS A 521 -37.40 39.35 6.59
N LEU A 522 -37.76 39.74 7.79
CA LEU A 522 -37.20 39.22 9.03
C LEU A 522 -38.33 38.76 9.97
N ASN A 523 -38.34 37.47 10.30
CA ASN A 523 -39.22 36.88 11.30
C ASN A 523 -38.39 36.46 12.52
N LEU A 524 -38.75 36.96 13.69
CA LEU A 524 -38.16 36.56 14.98
C LEU A 524 -39.27 35.94 15.84
N GLU A 525 -39.06 34.72 16.31
CA GLU A 525 -39.98 34.05 17.23
C GLU A 525 -39.23 33.48 18.43
N GLY A 526 -39.73 33.76 19.64
CA GLY A 526 -39.11 33.25 20.86
C GLY A 526 -39.92 33.51 22.13
N ILE A 527 -39.42 32.99 23.26
CA ILE A 527 -39.96 33.26 24.57
C ILE A 527 -39.41 34.59 25.08
N GLN A 528 -38.12 34.75 25.06
CA GLN A 528 -37.41 35.96 25.49
C GLN A 528 -36.55 36.50 24.35
N ILE A 529 -36.79 37.71 23.91
CA ILE A 529 -35.98 38.40 22.89
C ILE A 529 -35.39 39.65 23.51
N ASN A 530 -34.05 39.70 23.58
CA ASN A 530 -33.28 40.84 24.10
C ASN A 530 -32.45 41.44 22.99
N ASN A 531 -32.72 42.64 22.54
CA ASN A 531 -31.93 43.36 21.57
C ASN A 531 -31.22 44.57 22.20
N SER A 532 -29.92 44.63 22.06
CA SER A 532 -29.10 45.81 22.35
C SER A 532 -28.25 46.26 21.14
N GLY A 533 -28.35 45.54 20.01
CA GLY A 533 -27.76 45.87 18.72
C GLY A 533 -28.77 46.42 17.73
N ASN A 534 -28.56 46.16 16.44
CA ASN A 534 -29.42 46.64 15.36
C ASN A 534 -30.23 45.49 14.75
N ILE A 535 -31.53 45.68 14.60
CA ILE A 535 -32.45 44.81 13.88
C ILE A 535 -33.06 45.62 12.73
N LEU A 536 -32.66 45.31 11.50
CA LEU A 536 -33.02 46.09 10.29
C LEU A 536 -33.60 45.20 9.21
N ALA A 537 -34.74 45.55 8.66
CA ALA A 537 -35.28 44.88 7.44
C ALA A 537 -36.39 45.74 6.79
N ASP A 538 -36.75 45.44 5.54
CA ASP A 538 -37.95 46.07 4.97
C ASP A 538 -39.21 45.70 5.74
N ASN A 539 -39.38 44.43 6.09
CA ASN A 539 -40.54 43.92 6.84
C ASN A 539 -40.06 43.10 8.04
N ILE A 540 -40.40 43.56 9.25
CA ILE A 540 -40.06 42.88 10.48
C ILE A 540 -41.34 42.36 11.14
N ASN A 541 -41.34 41.07 11.51
CA ASN A 541 -42.37 40.46 12.32
C ASN A 541 -41.73 39.78 13.55
N ILE A 542 -42.03 40.28 14.72
CA ILE A 542 -41.51 39.78 16.00
C ILE A 542 -42.68 39.20 16.79
N LYS A 543 -42.53 37.95 17.22
CA LYS A 543 -43.43 37.27 18.15
C LYS A 543 -42.66 36.77 19.36
N SER A 544 -43.09 37.18 20.54
CA SER A 544 -42.43 36.79 21.79
C SER A 544 -43.39 36.69 22.98
N SER A 545 -42.92 36.10 24.09
CA SER A 545 -43.57 36.32 25.39
C SER A 545 -43.10 37.64 26.00
N ASN A 546 -41.79 37.88 25.97
CA ASN A 546 -41.20 39.14 26.42
C ASN A 546 -40.23 39.70 25.37
N PHE A 547 -40.30 40.98 25.10
CA PHE A 547 -39.40 41.69 24.22
C PHE A 547 -38.74 42.84 24.91
N ILE A 548 -37.41 42.87 24.97
CA ILE A 548 -36.61 43.93 25.55
C ILE A 548 -35.75 44.55 24.44
N ASN A 549 -35.89 45.82 24.21
CA ASN A 549 -35.08 46.55 23.26
C ASN A 549 -34.32 47.69 23.92
N SER A 550 -33.02 47.69 23.89
CA SER A 550 -32.15 48.81 24.26
C SER A 550 -31.29 49.30 23.07
N GLY A 551 -31.43 48.66 21.90
CA GLY A 551 -30.77 49.00 20.63
C GLY A 551 -31.74 49.64 19.64
N GLU A 552 -31.56 49.35 18.36
CA GLU A 552 -32.36 49.87 17.24
C GLU A 552 -33.16 48.76 16.57
N VAL A 553 -34.45 49.03 16.30
CA VAL A 553 -35.29 48.22 15.39
C VAL A 553 -35.89 49.17 14.37
N GLN A 554 -35.50 48.99 13.08
CA GLN A 554 -35.95 49.85 11.98
C GLN A 554 -36.47 49.03 10.80
N SER A 555 -37.61 49.47 10.23
CA SER A 555 -38.20 48.80 9.06
C SER A 555 -39.18 49.77 8.32
N ASP A 556 -39.64 49.31 7.16
CA ASP A 556 -40.80 49.93 6.54
C ASP A 556 -42.10 49.47 7.23
N ILE A 557 -42.19 48.17 7.52
CA ILE A 557 -43.33 47.58 8.26
C ILE A 557 -42.80 46.80 9.45
N LEU A 558 -43.22 47.22 10.68
CA LEU A 558 -42.92 46.52 11.92
C LEU A 558 -44.21 45.99 12.58
N LYS A 559 -44.27 44.68 12.72
CA LYS A 559 -45.27 44.00 13.55
C LYS A 559 -44.57 43.39 14.76
N LEU A 560 -44.89 43.87 15.96
CA LEU A 560 -44.36 43.37 17.21
C LEU A 560 -45.51 42.87 18.10
N ASP A 561 -45.61 41.55 18.26
CA ASP A 561 -46.64 40.88 19.08
C ASP A 561 -45.94 40.19 20.26
N SER A 562 -46.13 40.74 21.48
CA SER A 562 -45.57 40.19 22.70
C SER A 562 -46.67 39.83 23.71
N LEU A 563 -46.70 38.57 24.14
CA LEU A 563 -47.81 38.05 24.97
C LEU A 563 -47.86 38.67 26.36
N ILE A 564 -46.71 39.03 26.96
CA ILE A 564 -46.61 39.45 28.34
C ILE A 564 -46.13 40.89 28.43
N SER A 565 -44.94 41.21 27.92
CA SER A 565 -44.37 42.54 28.10
C SER A 565 -43.44 42.97 26.95
N ILE A 566 -43.45 44.27 26.69
CA ILE A 566 -42.50 44.99 25.89
C ILE A 566 -41.84 46.05 26.78
N LEU A 567 -40.50 45.99 26.86
CA LEU A 567 -39.68 47.03 27.50
C LEU A 567 -38.80 47.66 26.42
N ASN A 568 -39.11 48.87 25.99
CA ASN A 568 -38.31 49.62 25.06
C ASN A 568 -37.51 50.74 25.72
N LYS A 569 -36.18 50.63 25.69
CA LYS A 569 -35.22 51.64 26.14
C LYS A 569 -34.45 52.27 24.98
N GLY A 570 -34.54 51.66 23.79
CA GLY A 570 -33.90 52.06 22.54
C GLY A 570 -34.91 52.67 21.55
N ASN A 571 -34.70 52.38 20.27
CA ASN A 571 -35.53 52.91 19.19
C ASN A 571 -36.34 51.79 18.51
N LEU A 572 -37.66 52.03 18.37
CA LEU A 572 -38.58 51.27 17.51
C LEU A 572 -39.09 52.25 16.43
N VAL A 573 -38.61 52.16 15.21
CA VAL A 573 -38.88 53.08 14.12
C VAL A 573 -39.39 52.36 12.88
N SER A 574 -40.53 52.77 12.36
CA SER A 574 -41.10 52.17 11.17
C SER A 574 -41.98 53.17 10.41
N LYS A 575 -42.23 52.95 9.10
CA LYS A 575 -43.28 53.69 8.41
C LYS A 575 -44.65 53.24 8.94
N ASP A 576 -44.89 51.91 8.94
CA ASP A 576 -46.12 51.33 9.52
C ASP A 576 -45.77 50.48 10.75
N LEU A 577 -46.18 50.94 11.92
CA LEU A 577 -45.85 50.32 13.19
C LEU A 577 -47.08 49.76 13.90
N ASN A 578 -47.08 48.43 14.14
CA ASN A 578 -48.13 47.77 14.90
C ASN A 578 -47.51 46.99 16.09
N ILE A 579 -47.85 47.42 17.28
CA ILE A 579 -47.34 46.84 18.54
C ILE A 579 -48.53 46.30 19.33
N LYS A 580 -48.39 45.06 19.83
CA LYS A 580 -49.39 44.42 20.68
C LYS A 580 -48.73 43.75 21.87
N SER A 581 -49.17 44.12 23.12
CA SER A 581 -48.73 43.44 24.33
C SER A 581 -49.70 43.69 25.48
N LYS A 582 -49.62 42.87 26.55
CA LYS A 582 -50.34 43.15 27.82
C LYS A 582 -49.73 44.33 28.55
N ASN A 583 -48.42 44.45 28.56
CA ASN A 583 -47.70 45.54 29.24
C ASN A 583 -46.68 46.14 28.27
N ILE A 584 -46.69 47.48 28.14
CA ILE A 584 -45.69 48.21 27.32
C ILE A 584 -45.06 49.26 28.24
N GLU A 585 -43.76 49.15 28.48
CA GLU A 585 -42.94 50.15 29.12
C GLU A 585 -41.98 50.78 28.11
N ASN A 586 -42.04 52.07 27.90
CA ASN A 586 -41.23 52.81 26.98
C ASN A 586 -40.47 53.95 27.64
N THR A 587 -39.14 53.88 27.64
CA THR A 587 -38.27 54.98 28.06
C THR A 587 -37.40 55.49 26.91
N GLY A 588 -37.53 54.85 25.71
CA GLY A 588 -36.85 55.22 24.47
C GLY A 588 -37.82 55.83 23.45
N THR A 589 -37.57 55.59 22.18
CA THR A 589 -38.37 56.08 21.04
C THR A 589 -39.27 54.98 20.47
N ILE A 590 -40.58 55.28 20.29
CA ILE A 590 -41.49 54.52 19.44
C ILE A 590 -42.04 55.50 18.42
N TYR A 591 -41.74 55.28 17.10
CA TYR A 591 -42.10 56.19 16.02
C TYR A 591 -42.66 55.45 14.81
N GLY A 592 -43.86 55.81 14.42
CA GLY A 592 -44.52 55.39 13.17
C GLY A 592 -44.76 56.60 12.28
N ASP A 593 -44.16 56.62 11.08
CA ASP A 593 -44.23 57.74 10.16
C ASP A 593 -45.61 57.88 9.52
N LEU A 594 -46.17 56.79 9.04
CA LEU A 594 -47.48 56.76 8.38
C LEU A 594 -48.58 56.23 9.30
N SER A 595 -48.30 55.22 10.08
CA SER A 595 -49.24 54.63 11.05
C SER A 595 -48.54 54.16 12.33
N LEU A 596 -49.21 54.32 13.49
CA LEU A 596 -48.84 53.77 14.77
C LEU A 596 -50.08 53.17 15.43
N VAL A 597 -50.05 51.84 15.68
CA VAL A 597 -51.08 51.09 16.42
C VAL A 597 -50.43 50.45 17.62
N LEU A 598 -50.96 50.71 18.82
CA LEU A 598 -50.49 50.19 20.10
C LEU A 598 -51.55 49.31 20.76
#